data_41a12399b219df6ceb7a444e6295fedc
#
_entry.id   41a12399b219df6ceb7a444e6295fedc
#
_cell.length_a   1.000
_cell.length_b   1.000
_cell.length_c   1.000
_cell.angle_alpha   90.00
_cell.angle_beta   90.00
_cell.angle_gamma   90.00
#
_symmetry.space_group_name_H-M   'P 1'
#
loop_
_entity.id
_entity.type
_entity.pdbx_description
1 polymer ?
#
loop_
_entity_poly.entity_id
_entity_poly.type
_entity_poly.pdbx_seq_one_letter_code
_entity_poly.pdbx_strand_id
1 'polypeptide(L)'
;MSFKATYLGSNGWIIEFSKSKIVIDPWLRGDLVFPPGEWFFKGSLENDIPTPQDIDLILITQGLPDHCHIPSLKLFSKDIEIICPKSAFKIIKELDFSTIRIIEPSEKLFFKDIQIEATSGAPVPQIENGYIVENKEGSFYIEPHGYFDKNIKSRKLDAVITPTKNLGLPIVGPFVRGA
;
A
#
# COMPACT_ATOMS: atom_id res chain seq x y z
N MET A 1 -4.57 15.80 18.40
CA MET A 1 -4.37 16.02 16.98
C MET A 1 -4.54 14.67 16.33
N SER A 2 -5.10 14.59 15.16
CA SER A 2 -5.41 13.31 14.50
C SER A 2 -5.07 13.44 13.02
N PHE A 3 -4.63 12.35 12.41
CA PHE A 3 -4.55 12.23 10.96
C PHE A 3 -5.93 11.88 10.38
N LYS A 4 -6.08 12.09 9.06
CA LYS A 4 -7.28 11.71 8.33
C LYS A 4 -6.95 10.58 7.36
N ALA A 5 -7.80 9.55 7.30
CA ALA A 5 -7.69 8.46 6.35
C ALA A 5 -8.88 8.48 5.38
N THR A 6 -8.59 8.44 4.08
CA THR A 6 -9.61 8.40 3.01
C THR A 6 -9.40 7.15 2.18
N TYR A 7 -10.44 6.31 2.08
CA TYR A 7 -10.41 5.10 1.27
C TYR A 7 -10.64 5.40 -0.20
N LEU A 8 -9.81 4.83 -1.06
CA LEU A 8 -9.87 4.99 -2.52
C LEU A 8 -10.44 3.78 -3.26
N GLY A 9 -10.66 2.69 -2.56
CA GLY A 9 -11.06 1.40 -3.16
C GLY A 9 -9.90 0.40 -3.23
N SER A 10 -10.23 -0.91 -3.36
CA SER A 10 -9.26 -2.01 -3.28
C SER A 10 -8.36 -1.88 -2.05
N ASN A 11 -7.04 -1.74 -2.26
CA ASN A 11 -6.07 -1.53 -1.18
C ASN A 11 -5.67 -0.06 -1.02
N GLY A 12 -6.30 0.85 -1.80
CA GLY A 12 -5.92 2.24 -1.92
C GLY A 12 -6.38 3.14 -0.78
N TRP A 13 -5.46 3.93 -0.22
CA TRP A 13 -5.73 4.90 0.84
C TRP A 13 -4.98 6.21 0.64
N ILE A 14 -5.56 7.31 1.13
CA ILE A 14 -4.87 8.57 1.37
C ILE A 14 -4.82 8.79 2.87
N ILE A 15 -3.63 9.09 3.39
CA ILE A 15 -3.42 9.47 4.79
C ILE A 15 -2.91 10.89 4.83
N GLU A 16 -3.63 11.75 5.52
CA GLU A 16 -3.33 13.17 5.65
C GLU A 16 -2.92 13.49 7.08
N PHE A 17 -1.67 13.87 7.26
CA PHE A 17 -1.17 14.57 8.45
C PHE A 17 -1.16 16.07 8.16
N SER A 18 -0.99 16.91 9.17
CA SER A 18 -1.01 18.38 8.99
C SER A 18 0.03 18.92 8.01
N LYS A 19 1.14 18.19 7.80
CA LYS A 19 2.28 18.61 6.98
C LYS A 19 2.63 17.66 5.85
N SER A 20 1.92 16.56 5.73
CA SER A 20 2.25 15.51 4.75
C SER A 20 1.04 14.72 4.34
N LYS A 21 0.96 14.41 3.06
CA LYS A 21 -0.08 13.58 2.48
C LYS A 21 0.56 12.37 1.81
N ILE A 22 0.18 11.18 2.26
CA ILE A 22 0.67 9.91 1.78
C ILE A 22 -0.44 9.22 0.99
N VAL A 23 -0.14 8.72 -0.20
CA VAL A 23 -1.01 7.77 -0.89
C VAL A 23 -0.43 6.37 -0.78
N ILE A 24 -1.29 5.39 -0.49
CA ILE A 24 -0.91 3.98 -0.32
C ILE A 24 -1.65 3.18 -1.39
N ASP A 25 -0.94 2.31 -2.12
CA ASP A 25 -1.45 1.35 -3.11
C ASP A 25 -2.55 1.93 -4.04
N PRO A 26 -2.31 3.03 -4.76
CA PRO A 26 -3.37 3.72 -5.49
C PRO A 26 -3.83 2.95 -6.73
N TRP A 27 -5.14 2.62 -6.78
CA TRP A 27 -5.84 2.21 -8.00
C TRP A 27 -6.88 3.27 -8.36
N LEU A 28 -6.60 4.10 -9.38
CA LEU A 28 -7.35 5.31 -9.69
C LEU A 28 -8.03 5.27 -11.07
N ARG A 29 -7.56 4.39 -11.97
CA ARG A 29 -8.08 4.28 -13.34
C ARG A 29 -7.84 2.92 -13.95
N GLY A 30 -8.66 2.61 -14.96
CA GLY A 30 -8.48 1.41 -15.78
C GLY A 30 -8.70 0.12 -15.01
N ASP A 31 -8.29 -0.97 -15.59
CA ASP A 31 -8.56 -2.31 -15.10
C ASP A 31 -7.38 -2.89 -14.30
N LEU A 32 -7.68 -3.64 -13.25
CA LEU A 32 -6.74 -4.55 -12.61
C LEU A 32 -6.71 -5.86 -13.41
N VAL A 33 -5.58 -6.16 -14.01
CA VAL A 33 -5.38 -7.41 -14.73
C VAL A 33 -4.29 -8.21 -14.05
N PHE A 34 -4.63 -9.39 -13.57
CA PHE A 34 -3.69 -10.27 -12.89
C PHE A 34 -3.08 -11.30 -13.85
N PRO A 35 -1.80 -11.65 -13.69
CA PRO A 35 -1.21 -12.72 -14.46
C PRO A 35 -1.98 -14.05 -14.29
N PRO A 36 -2.14 -14.84 -15.36
CA PRO A 36 -1.55 -14.69 -16.69
C PRO A 36 -2.34 -13.81 -17.67
N GLY A 37 -3.42 -13.16 -17.26
CA GLY A 37 -4.15 -12.22 -18.12
C GLY A 37 -5.63 -12.04 -17.72
N GLU A 38 -6.35 -11.21 -18.48
CA GLU A 38 -7.75 -10.81 -18.19
C GLU A 38 -8.72 -11.99 -18.06
N TRP A 39 -8.47 -13.07 -18.78
CA TRP A 39 -9.30 -14.28 -18.73
C TRP A 39 -9.22 -15.02 -17.39
N PHE A 40 -8.17 -14.77 -16.59
CA PHE A 40 -7.99 -15.40 -15.28
C PHE A 40 -8.65 -14.58 -14.18
N PHE A 41 -8.29 -13.32 -14.08
CA PHE A 41 -8.88 -12.41 -13.10
C PHE A 41 -8.72 -10.95 -13.56
N LYS A 42 -9.84 -10.24 -13.58
CA LYS A 42 -9.92 -8.83 -13.93
C LYS A 42 -10.85 -8.10 -12.98
N GLY A 43 -10.41 -6.96 -12.46
CA GLY A 43 -11.24 -5.99 -11.75
C GLY A 43 -11.37 -4.73 -12.58
N SER A 44 -12.53 -4.07 -12.53
CA SER A 44 -12.77 -2.80 -13.22
C SER A 44 -13.33 -1.77 -12.26
N LEU A 45 -12.91 -0.52 -12.38
CA LEU A 45 -13.57 0.60 -11.72
C LEU A 45 -14.84 0.96 -12.49
N GLU A 46 -15.90 1.31 -11.76
CA GLU A 46 -17.11 1.87 -12.37
C GLU A 46 -16.83 3.23 -13.03
N ASN A 47 -16.01 4.03 -12.36
CA ASN A 47 -15.53 5.32 -12.83
C ASN A 47 -14.09 5.53 -12.36
N ASP A 48 -13.30 6.25 -13.16
CA ASP A 48 -11.97 6.68 -12.74
C ASP A 48 -12.06 7.59 -11.51
N ILE A 49 -11.13 7.39 -10.57
CA ILE A 49 -10.99 8.22 -9.37
C ILE A 49 -10.09 9.41 -9.71
N PRO A 50 -10.48 10.65 -9.38
CA PRO A 50 -9.63 11.81 -9.59
C PRO A 50 -8.26 11.64 -8.92
N THR A 51 -7.20 11.98 -9.66
CA THR A 51 -5.85 11.88 -9.11
C THR A 51 -5.70 12.81 -7.91
N PRO A 52 -5.35 12.28 -6.73
CA PRO A 52 -5.13 13.10 -5.54
C PRO A 52 -4.02 14.13 -5.77
N GLN A 53 -4.26 15.35 -5.30
CA GLN A 53 -3.30 16.45 -5.41
C GLN A 53 -2.48 16.59 -4.13
N ASP A 54 -1.33 17.25 -4.23
CA ASP A 54 -0.43 17.56 -3.12
C ASP A 54 0.04 16.33 -2.36
N ILE A 55 0.29 15.24 -3.08
CA ILE A 55 0.88 14.03 -2.52
C ILE A 55 2.38 14.23 -2.31
N ASP A 56 2.83 13.98 -1.10
CA ASP A 56 4.24 14.09 -0.71
C ASP A 56 4.99 12.75 -0.83
N LEU A 57 4.28 11.63 -0.62
CA LEU A 57 4.87 10.29 -0.60
C LEU A 57 3.89 9.26 -1.18
N ILE A 58 4.43 8.34 -1.95
CA ILE A 58 3.73 7.11 -2.36
C ILE A 58 4.30 5.94 -1.56
N LEU A 59 3.45 5.18 -0.89
CA LEU A 59 3.82 3.99 -0.14
C LEU A 59 3.19 2.77 -0.82
N ILE A 60 4.00 1.78 -1.19
CA ILE A 60 3.54 0.56 -1.87
C ILE A 60 3.80 -0.64 -0.97
N THR A 61 2.79 -1.50 -0.79
CA THR A 61 2.89 -2.68 0.07
C THR A 61 3.40 -3.92 -0.67
N GLN A 62 3.07 -4.06 -1.96
CA GLN A 62 3.42 -5.24 -2.76
C GLN A 62 3.54 -4.92 -4.25
N GLY A 63 4.16 -5.82 -5.04
CA GLY A 63 4.32 -5.66 -6.49
C GLY A 63 3.18 -6.19 -7.35
N LEU A 64 2.05 -6.62 -6.79
CA LEU A 64 0.90 -7.07 -7.58
C LEU A 64 0.07 -5.89 -8.11
N PRO A 65 -0.73 -6.09 -9.18
CA PRO A 65 -1.47 -5.02 -9.85
C PRO A 65 -2.43 -4.24 -8.94
N ASP A 66 -3.02 -4.86 -7.93
CA ASP A 66 -3.95 -4.24 -6.97
C ASP A 66 -3.26 -3.42 -5.87
N HIS A 67 -1.92 -3.44 -5.83
CA HIS A 67 -1.08 -2.61 -4.96
C HIS A 67 -0.18 -1.67 -5.77
N CYS A 68 0.50 -2.21 -6.78
CA CYS A 68 1.43 -1.48 -7.62
C CYS A 68 0.83 -1.25 -9.01
N HIS A 69 -0.25 -0.45 -9.09
CA HIS A 69 -0.99 -0.25 -10.33
C HIS A 69 -0.30 0.75 -11.25
N ILE A 70 0.39 0.25 -12.28
CA ILE A 70 1.21 1.06 -13.20
C ILE A 70 0.43 2.23 -13.84
N PRO A 71 -0.81 2.04 -14.38
CA PRO A 71 -1.56 3.16 -14.96
C PRO A 71 -1.86 4.27 -13.96
N SER A 72 -2.13 3.95 -12.70
CA SER A 72 -2.35 4.94 -11.64
C SER A 72 -1.07 5.63 -11.23
N LEU A 73 0.04 4.89 -11.07
CA LEU A 73 1.34 5.46 -10.71
C LEU A 73 1.88 6.44 -11.77
N LYS A 74 1.52 6.25 -13.03
CA LYS A 74 1.87 7.18 -14.12
C LYS A 74 1.18 8.55 -14.02
N LEU A 75 0.13 8.69 -13.21
CA LEU A 75 -0.58 9.95 -13.01
C LEU A 75 0.13 10.91 -12.04
N PHE A 76 1.03 10.38 -11.22
CA PHE A 76 1.74 11.17 -10.22
C PHE A 76 3.00 11.82 -10.80
N SER A 77 3.37 13.00 -10.24
CA SER A 77 4.66 13.63 -10.53
C SER A 77 5.81 12.67 -10.22
N LYS A 78 6.82 12.66 -11.07
CA LYS A 78 8.01 11.81 -10.90
C LYS A 78 8.96 12.31 -9.82
N ASP A 79 8.74 13.50 -9.30
CA ASP A 79 9.47 14.06 -8.16
C ASP A 79 8.96 13.55 -6.81
N ILE A 80 7.76 12.91 -6.78
CA ILE A 80 7.24 12.32 -5.56
C ILE A 80 8.06 11.08 -5.21
N GLU A 81 8.53 11.03 -3.97
CA GLU A 81 9.27 9.88 -3.45
C GLU A 81 8.36 8.66 -3.32
N ILE A 82 8.91 7.48 -3.66
CA ILE A 82 8.24 6.19 -3.44
C ILE A 82 9.03 5.38 -2.41
N ILE A 83 8.32 4.80 -1.45
CA ILE A 83 8.82 3.78 -0.53
C ILE A 83 8.09 2.48 -0.84
N CYS A 84 8.83 1.38 -1.05
CA CYS A 84 8.24 0.11 -1.47
C CYS A 84 9.09 -1.10 -1.07
N PRO A 85 8.53 -2.32 -1.03
CA PRO A 85 9.30 -3.55 -0.92
C PRO A 85 10.06 -3.86 -2.21
N LYS A 86 11.04 -4.73 -2.10
CA LYS A 86 11.83 -5.22 -3.24
C LYS A 86 10.98 -5.85 -4.35
N SER A 87 9.83 -6.44 -4.00
CA SER A 87 8.88 -7.01 -4.97
C SER A 87 8.31 -5.96 -5.92
N ALA A 88 7.96 -4.78 -5.41
CA ALA A 88 7.43 -3.67 -6.20
C ALA A 88 8.52 -2.87 -6.91
N PHE A 89 9.72 -2.77 -6.34
CA PHE A 89 10.83 -2.00 -6.92
C PHE A 89 11.13 -2.39 -8.37
N LYS A 90 11.09 -3.69 -8.71
CA LYS A 90 11.36 -4.19 -10.07
C LYS A 90 10.42 -3.59 -11.12
N ILE A 91 9.21 -3.22 -10.71
CA ILE A 91 8.19 -2.62 -11.57
C ILE A 91 8.34 -1.10 -11.59
N ILE A 92 8.48 -0.49 -10.40
CA ILE A 92 8.48 0.96 -10.22
C ILE A 92 9.71 1.62 -10.84
N LYS A 93 10.86 0.96 -10.84
CA LYS A 93 12.10 1.50 -11.45
C LYS A 93 11.97 1.82 -12.95
N GLU A 94 11.00 1.21 -13.65
CA GLU A 94 10.73 1.48 -15.07
C GLU A 94 9.77 2.69 -15.28
N LEU A 95 9.37 3.36 -14.20
CA LEU A 95 8.40 4.47 -14.24
C LEU A 95 9.04 5.85 -14.06
N ASP A 96 10.36 5.95 -14.09
CA ASP A 96 11.17 7.18 -14.06
C ASP A 96 10.95 8.08 -12.82
N PHE A 97 10.55 7.51 -11.67
CA PHE A 97 10.51 8.27 -10.43
C PHE A 97 11.92 8.61 -9.96
N SER A 98 12.12 9.87 -9.57
CA SER A 98 13.44 10.41 -9.21
C SER A 98 13.99 9.79 -7.93
N THR A 99 13.13 9.39 -6.99
CA THR A 99 13.52 8.80 -5.72
C THR A 99 12.66 7.58 -5.39
N ILE A 100 13.31 6.42 -5.30
CA ILE A 100 12.67 5.18 -4.89
C ILE A 100 13.52 4.58 -3.76
N ARG A 101 12.93 4.42 -2.57
CA ARG A 101 13.58 3.75 -1.44
C ARG A 101 12.97 2.38 -1.20
N ILE A 102 13.82 1.37 -1.14
CA ILE A 102 13.41 0.02 -0.75
C ILE A 102 13.45 -0.06 0.77
N ILE A 103 12.43 -0.72 1.34
CA ILE A 103 12.38 -1.06 2.75
C ILE A 103 11.89 -2.51 2.89
N GLU A 104 12.55 -3.28 3.75
CA GLU A 104 12.23 -4.67 4.02
C GLU A 104 11.71 -4.83 5.46
N PRO A 105 11.00 -5.94 5.79
CA PRO A 105 10.46 -6.14 7.13
C PRO A 105 11.50 -5.95 8.25
N SER A 106 11.11 -5.26 9.31
CA SER A 106 11.91 -4.83 10.47
C SER A 106 12.81 -3.61 10.23
N GLU A 107 12.87 -3.08 9.01
CA GLU A 107 13.57 -1.85 8.74
C GLU A 107 12.69 -0.64 9.03
N LYS A 108 13.34 0.51 9.27
CA LYS A 108 12.70 1.80 9.53
C LYS A 108 13.30 2.87 8.66
N LEU A 109 12.44 3.72 8.13
CA LEU A 109 12.83 4.91 7.38
C LEU A 109 12.11 6.14 7.98
N PHE A 110 12.71 7.30 7.77
CA PHE A 110 12.06 8.57 8.04
C PHE A 110 11.74 9.27 6.72
N PHE A 111 10.52 9.79 6.64
CA PHE A 111 10.07 10.72 5.62
C PHE A 111 9.58 11.98 6.33
N LYS A 112 10.33 13.09 6.20
CA LYS A 112 10.09 14.31 7.00
C LYS A 112 10.06 13.97 8.50
N ASP A 113 8.94 14.24 9.20
CA ASP A 113 8.71 13.94 10.61
C ASP A 113 7.93 12.63 10.85
N ILE A 114 7.75 11.82 9.81
CA ILE A 114 7.03 10.55 9.85
C ILE A 114 8.02 9.39 9.89
N GLN A 115 7.88 8.52 10.87
CA GLN A 115 8.58 7.23 10.90
C GLN A 115 7.73 6.19 10.18
N ILE A 116 8.34 5.44 9.28
CA ILE A 116 7.75 4.32 8.55
C ILE A 116 8.55 3.08 8.90
N GLU A 117 7.91 2.11 9.56
CA GLU A 117 8.48 0.81 9.88
C GLU A 117 7.80 -0.24 9.00
N ALA A 118 8.60 -0.99 8.23
CA ALA A 118 8.07 -2.13 7.51
C ALA A 118 7.94 -3.35 8.44
N THR A 119 6.83 -4.04 8.31
CA THR A 119 6.55 -5.29 9.03
C THR A 119 6.34 -6.41 8.04
N SER A 120 6.39 -7.65 8.52
CA SER A 120 6.02 -8.79 7.69
C SER A 120 4.53 -8.73 7.35
N GLY A 121 4.19 -8.94 6.09
CA GLY A 121 2.85 -9.12 5.59
C GLY A 121 2.68 -10.51 4.95
N ALA A 122 1.81 -10.63 3.95
CA ALA A 122 1.59 -11.89 3.24
C ALA A 122 2.87 -12.37 2.54
N PRO A 123 3.24 -13.67 2.70
CA PRO A 123 4.44 -14.20 2.05
C PRO A 123 4.20 -14.65 0.61
N VAL A 124 2.94 -14.79 0.19
CA VAL A 124 2.52 -15.38 -1.10
C VAL A 124 1.43 -14.52 -1.72
N PRO A 125 1.43 -14.31 -3.07
CA PRO A 125 2.36 -14.84 -4.07
C PRO A 125 3.69 -14.10 -4.15
N GLN A 126 3.81 -12.96 -3.49
CA GLN A 126 5.03 -12.15 -3.36
C GLN A 126 5.16 -11.69 -1.92
N ILE A 127 6.37 -11.40 -1.49
CA ILE A 127 6.60 -10.82 -0.16
C ILE A 127 5.95 -9.43 -0.13
N GLU A 128 5.07 -9.26 0.83
CA GLU A 128 4.38 -8.02 1.12
C GLU A 128 4.93 -7.38 2.39
N ASN A 129 4.92 -6.07 2.44
CA ASN A 129 5.12 -5.32 3.66
C ASN A 129 3.78 -4.88 4.24
N GLY A 130 3.56 -5.11 5.54
CA GLY A 130 2.73 -4.21 6.31
C GLY A 130 3.56 -2.98 6.70
N TYR A 131 2.90 -1.90 7.10
CA TYR A 131 3.57 -0.68 7.55
C TYR A 131 2.99 -0.15 8.85
N ILE A 132 3.86 0.18 9.79
CA ILE A 132 3.53 1.07 10.91
C ILE A 132 4.02 2.46 10.53
N VAL A 133 3.10 3.42 10.50
CA VAL A 133 3.39 4.81 10.16
C VAL A 133 3.01 5.67 11.35
N GLU A 134 3.96 6.44 11.86
CA GLU A 134 3.75 7.20 13.09
C GLU A 134 4.46 8.56 13.06
N ASN A 135 3.82 9.54 13.65
CA ASN A 135 4.40 10.82 14.02
C ASN A 135 3.70 11.36 15.28
N LYS A 136 3.96 12.63 15.65
CA LYS A 136 3.31 13.28 16.82
C LYS A 136 1.79 13.46 16.72
N GLU A 137 1.21 13.29 15.53
CA GLU A 137 -0.23 13.46 15.28
C GLU A 137 -1.00 12.15 15.42
N GLY A 138 -0.31 11.02 15.33
CA GLY A 138 -0.90 9.70 15.48
C GLY A 138 -0.11 8.62 14.81
N SER A 139 -0.64 7.39 14.94
CA SER A 139 -0.02 6.17 14.43
C SER A 139 -1.07 5.24 13.83
N PHE A 140 -0.72 4.58 12.73
CA PHE A 140 -1.55 3.52 12.17
C PHE A 140 -0.71 2.35 11.69
N TYR A 141 -1.34 1.20 11.65
CA TYR A 141 -0.82 0.01 11.00
C TYR A 141 -1.68 -0.31 9.79
N ILE A 142 -1.05 -0.59 8.65
CA ILE A 142 -1.73 -1.08 7.44
C ILE A 142 -1.12 -2.40 7.01
N GLU A 143 -1.97 -3.40 6.78
CA GLU A 143 -1.62 -4.70 6.22
C GLU A 143 -2.80 -5.21 5.39
N PRO A 144 -2.67 -5.24 4.04
CA PRO A 144 -3.81 -5.43 3.13
C PRO A 144 -4.39 -6.85 3.09
N HIS A 145 -3.69 -7.86 3.60
CA HIS A 145 -4.11 -9.27 3.49
C HIS A 145 -4.44 -9.96 4.81
N GLY A 146 -4.35 -9.25 5.96
CA GLY A 146 -4.65 -9.77 7.29
C GLY A 146 -3.58 -10.71 7.86
N TYR A 147 -2.36 -10.64 7.34
CA TYR A 147 -1.20 -11.37 7.87
C TYR A 147 -0.43 -10.51 8.87
N PHE A 148 -1.00 -10.35 10.05
CA PHE A 148 -0.43 -9.47 11.06
C PHE A 148 0.96 -9.89 11.52
N ASP A 149 1.85 -8.90 11.61
CA ASP A 149 3.15 -9.09 12.25
C ASP A 149 2.98 -9.53 13.71
N LYS A 150 3.87 -10.44 14.17
CA LYS A 150 3.80 -11.03 15.51
C LYS A 150 3.85 -9.98 16.61
N ASN A 151 4.54 -8.89 16.39
CA ASN A 151 4.77 -7.83 17.38
C ASN A 151 3.67 -6.79 17.40
N ILE A 152 2.72 -6.81 16.47
CA ILE A 152 1.70 -5.77 16.35
C ILE A 152 0.82 -5.68 17.60
N LYS A 153 0.55 -6.79 18.27
CA LYS A 153 -0.27 -6.85 19.48
C LYS A 153 0.33 -6.11 20.67
N SER A 154 1.65 -5.89 20.68
CA SER A 154 2.34 -5.13 21.72
C SER A 154 2.41 -3.62 21.41
N ARG A 155 1.99 -3.19 20.23
CA ARG A 155 2.02 -1.79 19.81
C ARG A 155 0.75 -1.06 20.23
N LYS A 156 0.92 0.15 20.69
CA LYS A 156 -0.19 1.07 20.93
C LYS A 156 -0.38 1.92 19.68
N LEU A 157 -1.47 1.69 18.95
CA LEU A 157 -1.78 2.31 17.66
C LEU A 157 -3.13 3.04 17.77
N ASP A 158 -3.27 4.13 17.02
CA ASP A 158 -4.52 4.87 16.94
C ASP A 158 -5.49 4.27 15.93
N ALA A 159 -4.96 3.60 14.87
CA ALA A 159 -5.78 2.92 13.88
C ALA A 159 -5.10 1.67 13.30
N VAL A 160 -5.92 0.74 12.81
CA VAL A 160 -5.50 -0.43 12.03
C VAL A 160 -6.33 -0.47 10.76
N ILE A 161 -5.65 -0.60 9.61
CA ILE A 161 -6.24 -0.74 8.29
C ILE A 161 -5.94 -2.16 7.82
N THR A 162 -7.00 -2.98 7.71
CA THR A 162 -6.87 -4.40 7.36
C THR A 162 -8.21 -4.92 6.80
N PRO A 163 -8.21 -6.00 5.99
CA PRO A 163 -9.45 -6.58 5.52
C PRO A 163 -10.26 -7.19 6.66
N THR A 164 -11.58 -7.13 6.53
CA THR A 164 -12.53 -7.71 7.49
C THR A 164 -13.14 -9.03 7.02
N LYS A 165 -12.81 -9.47 5.80
CA LYS A 165 -13.34 -10.70 5.20
C LYS A 165 -12.22 -11.58 4.65
N ASN A 166 -12.43 -12.88 4.74
CA ASN A 166 -11.57 -13.83 4.04
C ASN A 166 -11.89 -13.82 2.54
N LEU A 167 -10.85 -13.85 1.72
CA LEU A 167 -10.93 -14.05 0.28
C LEU A 167 -10.00 -15.19 -0.11
N GLY A 168 -10.47 -16.13 -0.90
CA GLY A 168 -9.69 -17.29 -1.32
C GLY A 168 -10.30 -17.99 -2.51
N LEU A 169 -9.54 -18.89 -3.11
CA LEU A 169 -9.99 -19.77 -4.18
C LEU A 169 -10.30 -21.17 -3.61
N PRO A 170 -11.30 -21.88 -4.16
CA PRO A 170 -11.77 -23.18 -3.62
C PRO A 170 -10.67 -24.23 -3.44
N ILE A 171 -9.65 -24.22 -4.30
CA ILE A 171 -8.58 -25.23 -4.28
C ILE A 171 -7.30 -24.69 -3.63
N VAL A 172 -7.07 -23.38 -3.70
CA VAL A 172 -5.82 -22.73 -3.25
C VAL A 172 -5.93 -22.29 -1.79
N GLY A 173 -7.16 -22.14 -1.29
CA GLY A 173 -7.42 -21.63 0.07
C GLY A 173 -7.42 -20.11 0.17
N PRO A 174 -7.46 -19.56 1.38
CA PRO A 174 -7.53 -18.13 1.60
C PRO A 174 -6.19 -17.46 1.29
N PHE A 175 -6.21 -16.38 0.53
CA PHE A 175 -5.06 -15.50 0.29
C PHE A 175 -5.24 -14.11 0.93
N VAL A 176 -6.47 -13.75 1.34
CA VAL A 176 -6.74 -12.64 2.24
C VAL A 176 -7.41 -13.21 3.50
N ARG A 177 -6.96 -12.77 4.66
CA ARG A 177 -7.54 -13.14 5.96
C ARG A 177 -8.27 -11.94 6.55
N GLY A 178 -9.51 -12.15 6.92
CA GLY A 178 -10.25 -11.15 7.69
C GLY A 178 -9.73 -11.09 9.13
N ALA A 179 -9.69 -9.89 9.68
CA ALA A 179 -9.36 -9.64 11.09
C ALA A 179 -10.54 -9.99 12.01
#